data_418a294ffc720796669dc383dcf9fa28
#
_entry.id   418a294ffc720796669dc383dcf9fa28
#
_cell.length_a   1.000
_cell.length_b   1.000
_cell.length_c   1.000
_cell.angle_alpha   90.00
_cell.angle_beta   90.00
_cell.angle_gamma   90.00
#
_symmetry.space_group_name_H-M   'P 1'
#
loop_
_entity.id
_entity.type
_entity.pdbx_description
1 polymer ?
#
loop_
_entity_poly.entity_id
_entity_poly.type
_entity_poly.pdbx_seq_one_letter_code
_entity_poly.pdbx_strand_id
1 'polypeptide(L)'
;MPDSSPIWNLNDLYVGMDDSALAADLAAARQDAATLAANWQGKLATATGAELASVIAEYERIFESLGKVHSHAQLLFAANTIDAAIAKHHQSVREAGAEINATLLFIELETAVMDDAHVTDLMKTSECAYWQPWLRRVRAMAPHQLSADMERMLAERAPAGRGAWVRLFDETAAALKFAFQGAEVTEAEILDKLSSPDAGIRKEAGLSLSATLKANDRLLSLILNTIAKDKEVEDRWRGFARPVASRNLANDVDDEVVDALVSAVNSRNADLSHRYYAMKAGWMGVDRLDWWDRNAPLPGDDDRQFSWPEAEQIVLDAFTGFDPEMAATAKPFFERSWIDAAPRPGKSSGAFSHPVTPSAHPYILMNFAGKSRDVMTLAHEMGHGVHQCLAAANGYLMSDTPLTLAETASVFAEMLAFRQLVDSAEDADTRRVLLAGKVEDMLNTVVRQIAFHNFETAFHGARGNGELTAEEISDVWMDTQRAALGPAVRIGDDYRPVWGYIPHFVHTPFYVYAYAFGDCLVNALWQSYQNANVAGMSGDFVTKYKNLLCAGGTERYDVALAKFGLDARQPAFWSQGLDMISGMIDELEGLD
;
A
#
# COMPACT_ATOMS: atom_id res chain seq x y z
N MET A 1 -24.72 -22.39 9.44
CA MET A 1 -24.69 -21.10 10.12
C MET A 1 -23.31 -20.56 9.86
N PRO A 2 -23.10 -19.33 9.38
CA PRO A 2 -21.75 -18.80 9.37
C PRO A 2 -21.36 -18.67 10.84
N ASP A 3 -20.42 -19.49 11.23
CA ASP A 3 -19.84 -19.48 12.55
C ASP A 3 -19.22 -18.11 12.82
N SER A 4 -19.39 -17.64 14.02
CA SER A 4 -19.11 -16.33 14.55
C SER A 4 -17.72 -15.83 14.20
N SER A 5 -17.57 -15.24 13.01
CA SER A 5 -16.38 -14.42 12.73
C SER A 5 -16.27 -13.35 13.80
N PRO A 6 -15.07 -13.10 14.36
CA PRO A 6 -14.91 -12.20 15.49
C PRO A 6 -15.24 -10.76 15.14
N ILE A 7 -15.58 -10.02 16.18
CA ILE A 7 -15.67 -8.54 16.18
C ILE A 7 -14.66 -8.07 17.23
N TRP A 8 -13.87 -7.05 16.91
CA TRP A 8 -12.87 -6.53 17.82
C TRP A 8 -13.45 -5.83 19.05
N ASN A 9 -12.65 -5.77 20.11
CA ASN A 9 -12.94 -5.01 21.32
C ASN A 9 -11.87 -3.91 21.49
N LEU A 10 -12.28 -2.65 21.38
CA LEU A 10 -11.39 -1.50 21.46
C LEU A 10 -11.18 -0.96 22.89
N ASN A 11 -11.69 -1.65 23.91
CA ASN A 11 -11.62 -1.17 25.30
C ASN A 11 -10.17 -1.11 25.83
N ASP A 12 -9.23 -1.80 25.20
CA ASP A 12 -7.79 -1.68 25.53
C ASP A 12 -7.24 -0.28 25.18
N LEU A 13 -7.95 0.46 24.31
CA LEU A 13 -7.63 1.86 24.01
C LEU A 13 -8.47 2.80 24.86
N TYR A 14 -9.79 2.79 24.66
CA TYR A 14 -10.77 3.57 25.43
C TYR A 14 -12.12 2.84 25.44
N VAL A 15 -12.89 3.00 26.52
CA VAL A 15 -14.16 2.29 26.70
C VAL A 15 -15.25 2.80 25.72
N GLY A 16 -15.07 3.97 25.13
CA GLY A 16 -15.98 4.54 24.14
C GLY A 16 -15.66 6.00 23.85
N MET A 17 -16.49 6.63 23.00
CA MET A 17 -16.31 8.03 22.57
C MET A 17 -16.38 9.04 23.75
N ASP A 18 -17.12 8.70 24.81
CA ASP A 18 -17.33 9.55 25.99
C ASP A 18 -16.36 9.20 27.14
N ASP A 19 -15.32 8.38 26.88
CA ASP A 19 -14.34 8.04 27.89
C ASP A 19 -13.59 9.29 28.37
N SER A 20 -13.60 9.52 29.67
CA SER A 20 -12.90 10.66 30.29
C SER A 20 -11.38 10.62 30.09
N ALA A 21 -10.79 9.43 29.94
CA ALA A 21 -9.37 9.26 29.64
C ALA A 21 -9.04 9.77 28.24
N LEU A 22 -9.89 9.49 27.24
CA LEU A 22 -9.72 10.01 25.87
C LEU A 22 -9.71 11.54 25.86
N ALA A 23 -10.68 12.17 26.54
CA ALA A 23 -10.75 13.62 26.63
C ALA A 23 -9.56 14.22 27.37
N ALA A 24 -9.05 13.55 28.41
CA ALA A 24 -7.89 13.97 29.17
C ALA A 24 -6.59 13.89 28.35
N ASP A 25 -6.39 12.78 27.61
CA ASP A 25 -5.22 12.57 26.75
C ASP A 25 -5.16 13.61 25.64
N LEU A 26 -6.30 13.92 24.99
CA LEU A 26 -6.37 14.95 23.96
C LEU A 26 -6.08 16.37 24.50
N ALA A 27 -6.60 16.68 25.70
CA ALA A 27 -6.35 17.95 26.36
C ALA A 27 -4.87 18.09 26.77
N ALA A 28 -4.28 17.02 27.30
CA ALA A 28 -2.87 16.98 27.68
C ALA A 28 -1.97 17.15 26.45
N ALA A 29 -2.23 16.42 25.36
CA ALA A 29 -1.47 16.54 24.11
C ALA A 29 -1.48 17.98 23.57
N ARG A 30 -2.64 18.67 23.61
CA ARG A 30 -2.73 20.09 23.20
C ARG A 30 -1.92 21.02 24.11
N GLN A 31 -1.99 20.83 25.43
CA GLN A 31 -1.26 21.63 26.40
C GLN A 31 0.26 21.42 26.29
N ASP A 32 0.69 20.18 26.14
CA ASP A 32 2.10 19.82 26.04
C ASP A 32 2.70 20.34 24.73
N ALA A 33 1.96 20.23 23.60
CA ALA A 33 2.34 20.82 22.33
C ALA A 33 2.55 22.34 22.42
N ALA A 34 1.62 23.05 23.03
CA ALA A 34 1.73 24.50 23.24
C ALA A 34 2.93 24.86 24.12
N THR A 35 3.19 24.07 25.17
CA THR A 35 4.34 24.25 26.08
C THR A 35 5.66 24.01 25.36
N LEU A 36 5.75 22.94 24.56
CA LEU A 36 6.93 22.59 23.78
C LEU A 36 7.25 23.68 22.75
N ALA A 37 6.23 24.17 22.04
CA ALA A 37 6.38 25.26 21.09
C ALA A 37 6.83 26.57 21.76
N ALA A 38 6.23 26.98 22.87
CA ALA A 38 6.62 28.19 23.61
C ALA A 38 8.08 28.14 24.08
N ASN A 39 8.58 26.96 24.42
CA ASN A 39 9.94 26.77 24.94
C ASN A 39 10.98 26.71 23.81
N TRP A 40 10.67 26.09 22.67
CA TRP A 40 11.68 25.67 21.70
C TRP A 40 11.53 26.24 20.29
N GLN A 41 10.39 26.75 19.88
CA GLN A 41 10.22 27.32 18.53
C GLN A 41 11.23 28.47 18.30
N GLY A 42 11.96 28.39 17.21
CA GLY A 42 13.02 29.32 16.82
C GLY A 42 14.37 29.10 17.54
N LYS A 43 14.53 28.00 18.30
CA LYS A 43 15.74 27.76 19.10
C LYS A 43 16.47 26.46 18.78
N LEU A 44 15.91 25.57 17.95
CA LEU A 44 16.49 24.26 17.71
C LEU A 44 17.85 24.31 16.99
N ALA A 45 18.08 25.31 16.16
CA ALA A 45 19.35 25.46 15.43
C ALA A 45 20.59 25.55 16.33
N THR A 46 20.45 25.88 17.62
CA THR A 46 21.55 26.02 18.57
C THR A 46 21.43 25.06 19.76
N ALA A 47 20.50 24.10 19.70
CA ALA A 47 20.27 23.14 20.77
C ALA A 47 21.49 22.20 20.91
N THR A 48 21.83 21.87 22.16
CA THR A 48 22.78 20.79 22.47
C THR A 48 22.16 19.42 22.19
N GLY A 49 22.98 18.37 22.15
CA GLY A 49 22.51 17.00 21.95
C GLY A 49 21.46 16.57 23.00
N ALA A 50 21.69 16.89 24.27
CA ALA A 50 20.75 16.56 25.33
C ALA A 50 19.43 17.34 25.22
N GLU A 51 19.49 18.61 24.83
CA GLU A 51 18.30 19.45 24.62
C GLU A 51 17.48 18.96 23.43
N LEU A 52 18.13 18.70 22.28
CA LEU A 52 17.44 18.17 21.09
C LEU A 52 16.81 16.81 21.39
N ALA A 53 17.55 15.92 22.05
CA ALA A 53 17.02 14.62 22.45
C ALA A 53 15.79 14.75 23.36
N SER A 54 15.80 15.68 24.32
CA SER A 54 14.64 15.94 25.19
C SER A 54 13.44 16.47 24.38
N VAL A 55 13.67 17.35 23.41
CA VAL A 55 12.60 17.87 22.54
C VAL A 55 11.99 16.76 21.68
N ILE A 56 12.81 15.92 21.06
CA ILE A 56 12.32 14.82 20.22
C ILE A 56 11.57 13.78 21.07
N ALA A 57 12.07 13.45 22.27
CA ALA A 57 11.39 12.53 23.17
C ALA A 57 10.00 13.05 23.60
N GLU A 58 9.88 14.34 23.88
CA GLU A 58 8.60 14.94 24.24
C GLU A 58 7.65 15.01 23.03
N TYR A 59 8.18 15.33 21.84
CA TYR A 59 7.47 15.28 20.58
C TYR A 59 6.90 13.87 20.33
N GLU A 60 7.75 12.84 20.45
CA GLU A 60 7.37 11.45 20.30
C GLU A 60 6.27 11.05 21.29
N ARG A 61 6.39 11.41 22.55
CA ARG A 61 5.40 11.14 23.60
C ARG A 61 4.03 11.78 23.29
N ILE A 62 4.04 13.03 22.82
CA ILE A 62 2.78 13.73 22.45
C ILE A 62 2.11 13.01 21.29
N PHE A 63 2.88 12.63 20.26
CA PHE A 63 2.31 11.93 19.09
C PHE A 63 1.87 10.51 19.42
N GLU A 64 2.52 9.82 20.34
CA GLU A 64 2.07 8.51 20.80
C GLU A 64 0.71 8.59 21.51
N SER A 65 0.52 9.56 22.40
CA SER A 65 -0.77 9.81 23.05
C SER A 65 -1.86 10.20 22.04
N LEU A 66 -1.55 11.13 21.15
CA LEU A 66 -2.46 11.56 20.09
C LEU A 66 -2.79 10.42 19.12
N GLY A 67 -1.79 9.58 18.78
CA GLY A 67 -1.94 8.41 17.94
C GLY A 67 -2.94 7.40 18.51
N LYS A 68 -2.91 7.17 19.83
CA LYS A 68 -3.88 6.29 20.51
C LYS A 68 -5.32 6.83 20.40
N VAL A 69 -5.53 8.14 20.60
CA VAL A 69 -6.84 8.79 20.45
C VAL A 69 -7.33 8.71 19.00
N HIS A 70 -6.46 9.00 18.04
CA HIS A 70 -6.75 8.94 16.62
C HIS A 70 -7.14 7.53 16.17
N SER A 71 -6.35 6.52 16.59
CA SER A 71 -6.59 5.13 16.26
C SER A 71 -7.94 4.63 16.77
N HIS A 72 -8.29 4.95 18.03
CA HIS A 72 -9.61 4.59 18.56
C HIS A 72 -10.76 5.18 17.72
N ALA A 73 -10.68 6.47 17.39
CA ALA A 73 -11.70 7.13 16.60
C ALA A 73 -11.79 6.55 15.15
N GLN A 74 -10.64 6.25 14.54
CA GLN A 74 -10.54 5.65 13.21
C GLN A 74 -11.11 4.22 13.18
N LEU A 75 -10.76 3.39 14.17
CA LEU A 75 -11.22 2.01 14.26
C LEU A 75 -12.74 1.94 14.52
N LEU A 76 -13.28 2.81 15.38
CA LEU A 76 -14.74 2.94 15.56
C LEU A 76 -15.43 3.32 14.24
N PHE A 77 -14.87 4.30 13.52
CA PHE A 77 -15.43 4.75 12.24
C PHE A 77 -15.35 3.64 11.17
N ALA A 78 -14.22 2.95 11.05
CA ALA A 78 -14.07 1.83 10.11
C ALA A 78 -15.05 0.68 10.40
N ALA A 79 -15.38 0.45 11.67
CA ALA A 79 -16.35 -0.56 12.07
C ALA A 79 -17.81 -0.17 11.76
N ASN A 80 -18.13 1.14 11.68
CA ASN A 80 -19.47 1.62 11.39
C ASN A 80 -19.45 3.05 10.80
N THR A 81 -19.28 3.13 9.49
CA THR A 81 -19.16 4.39 8.74
C THR A 81 -20.49 5.15 8.58
N ILE A 82 -21.62 4.48 8.79
CA ILE A 82 -22.97 5.07 8.63
C ILE A 82 -23.52 5.69 9.91
N ASP A 83 -22.86 5.49 11.05
CA ASP A 83 -23.26 6.11 12.32
C ASP A 83 -22.82 7.58 12.38
N ALA A 84 -23.79 8.49 12.41
CA ALA A 84 -23.54 9.93 12.39
C ALA A 84 -22.80 10.43 13.66
N ALA A 85 -22.96 9.78 14.82
CA ALA A 85 -22.28 10.16 16.05
C ALA A 85 -20.79 9.75 15.98
N ILE A 86 -20.51 8.56 15.50
CA ILE A 86 -19.15 8.06 15.25
C ILE A 86 -18.45 8.93 14.21
N ALA A 87 -19.10 9.23 13.09
CA ALA A 87 -18.52 10.08 12.04
C ALA A 87 -18.19 11.49 12.57
N LYS A 88 -19.07 12.09 13.36
CA LYS A 88 -18.84 13.38 14.01
C LYS A 88 -17.67 13.33 15.00
N HIS A 89 -17.58 12.29 15.82
CA HIS A 89 -16.48 12.09 16.76
C HIS A 89 -15.14 11.95 16.02
N HIS A 90 -15.09 11.08 15.01
CA HIS A 90 -13.90 10.89 14.18
C HIS A 90 -13.43 12.21 13.54
N GLN A 91 -14.34 12.99 12.98
CA GLN A 91 -14.00 14.29 12.40
C GLN A 91 -13.47 15.27 13.46
N SER A 92 -14.08 15.33 14.63
CA SER A 92 -13.64 16.19 15.74
C SER A 92 -12.23 15.84 16.22
N VAL A 93 -11.91 14.55 16.33
CA VAL A 93 -10.56 14.07 16.70
C VAL A 93 -9.53 14.44 15.63
N ARG A 94 -9.90 14.29 14.33
CA ARG A 94 -9.02 14.69 13.22
C ARG A 94 -8.69 16.19 13.23
N GLU A 95 -9.69 17.03 13.47
CA GLU A 95 -9.51 18.49 13.55
C GLU A 95 -8.60 18.88 14.71
N ALA A 96 -8.80 18.29 15.90
CA ALA A 96 -7.94 18.51 17.05
C ALA A 96 -6.50 18.03 16.79
N GLY A 97 -6.32 16.88 16.14
CA GLY A 97 -5.02 16.36 15.75
C GLY A 97 -4.30 17.27 14.77
N ALA A 98 -5.01 17.81 13.79
CA ALA A 98 -4.44 18.76 12.82
C ALA A 98 -3.96 20.06 13.51
N GLU A 99 -4.69 20.58 14.48
CA GLU A 99 -4.29 21.74 15.28
C GLU A 99 -3.00 21.48 16.07
N ILE A 100 -2.92 20.33 16.75
CA ILE A 100 -1.74 19.92 17.52
C ILE A 100 -0.53 19.73 16.60
N ASN A 101 -0.72 19.05 15.47
CA ASN A 101 0.33 18.85 14.47
C ASN A 101 0.87 20.18 13.93
N ALA A 102 -0.02 21.12 13.59
CA ALA A 102 0.37 22.46 13.14
C ALA A 102 1.21 23.22 14.17
N THR A 103 0.89 23.04 15.48
CA THR A 103 1.65 23.65 16.58
C THR A 103 3.06 23.06 16.70
N LEU A 104 3.26 21.77 16.40
CA LEU A 104 4.53 21.05 16.53
C LEU A 104 5.36 21.01 15.23
N LEU A 105 4.80 21.45 14.10
CA LEU A 105 5.44 21.37 12.78
C LEU A 105 6.82 22.05 12.75
N PHE A 106 7.05 23.07 13.60
CA PHE A 106 8.34 23.77 13.68
C PHE A 106 9.49 22.81 13.99
N ILE A 107 9.25 21.70 14.70
CA ILE A 107 10.30 20.73 15.07
C ILE A 107 10.88 20.10 13.80
N GLU A 108 10.05 19.62 12.90
CA GLU A 108 10.51 19.06 11.62
C GLU A 108 11.12 20.14 10.72
N LEU A 109 10.48 21.31 10.60
CA LEU A 109 10.97 22.39 9.73
C LEU A 109 12.32 22.93 10.18
N GLU A 110 12.51 23.22 11.47
CA GLU A 110 13.78 23.73 12.00
C GLU A 110 14.88 22.66 11.96
N THR A 111 14.53 21.40 12.28
CA THR A 111 15.47 20.28 12.24
C THR A 111 15.92 19.98 10.80
N ALA A 112 15.03 20.09 9.82
CA ALA A 112 15.35 19.88 8.41
C ALA A 112 16.46 20.82 7.92
N VAL A 113 16.46 22.09 8.35
CA VAL A 113 17.39 23.15 7.88
C VAL A 113 18.58 23.39 8.81
N MET A 114 18.77 22.58 9.85
CA MET A 114 19.96 22.67 10.72
C MET A 114 21.25 22.45 9.92
N ASP A 115 22.31 23.14 10.32
CA ASP A 115 23.65 22.99 9.71
C ASP A 115 24.13 21.52 9.77
N ASP A 116 24.66 21.00 8.64
CA ASP A 116 25.05 19.60 8.52
C ASP A 116 26.20 19.21 9.46
N ALA A 117 27.15 20.12 9.71
CA ALA A 117 28.24 19.86 10.62
C ALA A 117 27.74 19.80 12.07
N HIS A 118 26.80 20.70 12.42
CA HIS A 118 26.16 20.68 13.72
C HIS A 118 25.37 19.39 13.96
N VAL A 119 24.52 18.97 13.00
CA VAL A 119 23.78 17.71 13.10
C VAL A 119 24.72 16.51 13.21
N THR A 120 25.80 16.50 12.42
CA THR A 120 26.81 15.42 12.50
C THR A 120 27.44 15.35 13.89
N ASP A 121 27.67 16.47 14.55
CA ASP A 121 28.20 16.50 15.92
C ASP A 121 27.16 16.08 16.97
N LEU A 122 25.90 16.48 16.80
CA LEU A 122 24.79 16.03 17.63
C LEU A 122 24.61 14.50 17.58
N MET A 123 24.73 13.91 16.39
CA MET A 123 24.59 12.44 16.20
C MET A 123 25.75 11.62 16.82
N LYS A 124 26.86 12.25 17.19
CA LYS A 124 27.93 11.58 17.95
C LYS A 124 27.60 11.46 19.44
N THR A 125 26.62 12.20 19.92
CA THR A 125 26.17 12.11 21.31
C THR A 125 25.27 10.90 21.50
N SER A 126 25.41 10.19 22.62
CA SER A 126 24.60 8.99 22.92
C SER A 126 23.10 9.32 22.97
N GLU A 127 22.76 10.54 23.38
CA GLU A 127 21.40 11.03 23.57
C GLU A 127 20.66 11.17 22.23
N CYS A 128 21.33 11.69 21.20
CA CYS A 128 20.72 11.91 19.88
C CYS A 128 20.85 10.74 18.92
N ALA A 129 21.83 9.88 19.11
CA ALA A 129 22.14 8.77 18.19
C ALA A 129 20.93 7.84 17.94
N TYR A 130 20.07 7.69 18.95
CA TYR A 130 18.84 6.89 18.85
C TYR A 130 17.90 7.39 17.73
N TRP A 131 17.72 8.70 17.58
CA TRP A 131 16.81 9.27 16.57
C TRP A 131 17.47 9.60 15.23
N GLN A 132 18.71 9.17 15.00
CA GLN A 132 19.40 9.40 13.73
C GLN A 132 18.59 8.97 12.50
N PRO A 133 17.88 7.81 12.48
CA PRO A 133 17.07 7.41 11.33
C PRO A 133 15.91 8.38 11.05
N TRP A 134 15.22 8.84 12.08
CA TRP A 134 14.15 9.83 11.96
C TRP A 134 14.69 11.16 11.45
N LEU A 135 15.78 11.67 12.03
CA LEU A 135 16.43 12.89 11.60
C LEU A 135 16.87 12.85 10.14
N ARG A 136 17.39 11.71 9.69
CA ARG A 136 17.75 11.49 8.28
C ARG A 136 16.54 11.67 7.37
N ARG A 137 15.38 11.07 7.70
CA ARG A 137 14.14 11.19 6.91
C ARG A 137 13.64 12.63 6.87
N VAL A 138 13.56 13.30 8.02
CA VAL A 138 13.15 14.72 8.09
C VAL A 138 14.05 15.60 7.23
N ARG A 139 15.36 15.39 7.27
CA ARG A 139 16.35 16.18 6.52
C ARG A 139 16.41 15.86 5.03
N ALA A 140 15.94 14.70 4.61
CA ALA A 140 15.94 14.31 3.20
C ALA A 140 15.14 15.30 2.31
N MET A 141 14.10 15.94 2.85
CA MET A 141 13.31 16.96 2.17
C MET A 141 13.93 18.36 2.16
N ALA A 142 14.96 18.62 2.97
CA ALA A 142 15.54 19.97 3.13
C ALA A 142 15.99 20.63 1.82
N PRO A 143 16.64 19.93 0.86
CA PRO A 143 17.03 20.50 -0.44
C PRO A 143 15.85 20.94 -1.31
N HIS A 144 14.65 20.42 -1.04
CA HIS A 144 13.42 20.63 -1.80
C HIS A 144 12.40 21.49 -1.05
N GLN A 145 12.75 21.97 0.13
CA GLN A 145 11.89 22.82 0.95
C GLN A 145 11.89 24.25 0.40
N LEU A 146 10.70 24.83 0.29
CA LEU A 146 10.52 26.22 -0.08
C LEU A 146 10.62 27.13 1.16
N SER A 147 10.53 28.45 0.96
CA SER A 147 10.47 29.36 2.11
C SER A 147 9.20 29.11 2.94
N ALA A 148 9.27 29.36 4.25
CA ALA A 148 8.15 29.14 5.17
C ALA A 148 6.84 29.84 4.71
N ASP A 149 6.95 31.04 4.10
CA ASP A 149 5.78 31.75 3.58
C ASP A 149 5.19 31.07 2.34
N MET A 150 6.04 30.49 1.47
CA MET A 150 5.58 29.73 0.31
C MET A 150 4.95 28.41 0.73
N GLU A 151 5.56 27.67 1.66
CA GLU A 151 4.98 26.43 2.18
C GLU A 151 3.61 26.68 2.83
N ARG A 152 3.50 27.75 3.62
CA ARG A 152 2.22 28.14 4.24
C ARG A 152 1.17 28.47 3.17
N MET A 153 1.54 29.29 2.17
CA MET A 153 0.64 29.66 1.08
C MET A 153 0.18 28.44 0.28
N LEU A 154 1.07 27.48 -0.01
CA LEU A 154 0.72 26.24 -0.69
C LEU A 154 -0.23 25.38 0.16
N ALA A 155 0.02 25.25 1.45
CA ALA A 155 -0.84 24.52 2.37
C ALA A 155 -2.24 25.14 2.47
N GLU A 156 -2.34 26.46 2.62
CA GLU A 156 -3.61 27.19 2.67
C GLU A 156 -4.39 27.10 1.34
N ARG A 157 -3.67 27.07 0.21
CA ARG A 157 -4.27 26.93 -1.13
C ARG A 157 -4.65 25.50 -1.51
N ALA A 158 -4.09 24.48 -0.87
CA ALA A 158 -4.27 23.09 -1.27
C ALA A 158 -5.74 22.69 -1.46
N PRO A 159 -6.70 23.08 -0.60
CA PRO A 159 -8.11 22.73 -0.78
C PRO A 159 -8.75 23.36 -2.04
N ALA A 160 -8.32 24.54 -2.45
CA ALA A 160 -8.81 25.26 -3.64
C ALA A 160 -7.92 25.05 -4.89
N GLY A 161 -6.74 24.46 -4.72
CA GLY A 161 -5.81 24.06 -5.76
C GLY A 161 -6.01 22.60 -6.18
N ARG A 162 -4.95 21.81 -6.04
CA ARG A 162 -4.95 20.37 -6.36
C ARG A 162 -6.11 19.62 -5.70
N GLY A 163 -6.39 19.91 -4.43
CA GLY A 163 -7.48 19.25 -3.69
C GLY A 163 -8.85 19.43 -4.32
N ALA A 164 -9.12 20.57 -4.96
CA ALA A 164 -10.38 20.79 -5.68
C ALA A 164 -10.52 19.91 -6.93
N TRP A 165 -9.43 19.65 -7.63
CA TRP A 165 -9.41 18.78 -8.82
C TRP A 165 -9.53 17.30 -8.44
N VAL A 166 -8.88 16.88 -7.35
CA VAL A 166 -9.06 15.53 -6.77
C VAL A 166 -10.53 15.33 -6.38
N ARG A 167 -11.12 16.28 -5.65
CA ARG A 167 -12.52 16.23 -5.26
C ARG A 167 -13.47 16.20 -6.49
N LEU A 168 -13.17 16.99 -7.53
CA LEU A 168 -13.96 16.98 -8.77
C LEU A 168 -13.90 15.60 -9.44
N PHE A 169 -12.74 14.94 -9.44
CA PHE A 169 -12.62 13.57 -9.93
C PHE A 169 -13.50 12.61 -9.11
N ASP A 170 -13.37 12.64 -7.78
CA ASP A 170 -14.11 11.75 -6.88
C ASP A 170 -15.63 11.91 -7.01
N GLU A 171 -16.11 13.17 -7.01
CA GLU A 171 -17.54 13.46 -7.16
C GLU A 171 -18.03 13.07 -8.57
N THR A 172 -17.21 13.22 -9.60
CA THR A 172 -17.54 12.77 -10.95
C THR A 172 -17.64 11.26 -11.01
N ALA A 173 -16.62 10.53 -10.57
CA ALA A 173 -16.58 9.06 -10.58
C ALA A 173 -17.76 8.48 -9.79
N ALA A 174 -18.04 9.01 -8.59
CA ALA A 174 -19.18 8.58 -7.77
C ALA A 174 -20.56 8.85 -8.43
N ALA A 175 -20.64 9.88 -9.26
CA ALA A 175 -21.88 10.23 -9.96
C ALA A 175 -22.09 9.46 -11.27
N LEU A 176 -21.03 8.84 -11.84
CA LEU A 176 -21.16 8.06 -13.07
C LEU A 176 -22.17 6.93 -12.90
N LYS A 177 -22.98 6.73 -13.95
CA LYS A 177 -23.91 5.63 -14.09
C LYS A 177 -23.59 4.83 -15.32
N PHE A 178 -23.58 3.52 -15.14
CA PHE A 178 -23.22 2.56 -16.16
C PHE A 178 -24.46 1.75 -16.55
N ALA A 179 -24.82 1.78 -17.84
CA ALA A 179 -25.96 1.03 -18.34
C ALA A 179 -25.65 -0.47 -18.33
N PHE A 180 -26.41 -1.28 -17.62
CA PHE A 180 -26.21 -2.72 -17.54
C PHE A 180 -27.54 -3.46 -17.41
N GLN A 181 -27.85 -4.36 -18.36
CA GLN A 181 -29.10 -5.17 -18.37
C GLN A 181 -30.38 -4.38 -18.18
N GLY A 182 -30.44 -3.19 -18.81
CA GLY A 182 -31.61 -2.31 -18.72
C GLY A 182 -31.77 -1.49 -17.43
N ALA A 183 -30.77 -1.55 -16.54
CA ALA A 183 -30.66 -0.74 -15.33
C ALA A 183 -29.41 0.18 -15.40
N GLU A 184 -29.33 1.13 -14.47
CA GLU A 184 -28.13 1.91 -14.21
C GLU A 184 -27.45 1.39 -12.94
N VAL A 185 -26.16 1.11 -13.01
CA VAL A 185 -25.34 0.61 -11.90
C VAL A 185 -24.19 1.59 -11.59
N THR A 186 -23.57 1.44 -10.43
CA THR A 186 -22.39 2.21 -9.99
C THR A 186 -21.11 1.69 -10.61
N GLU A 187 -20.00 2.45 -10.46
CA GLU A 187 -18.67 2.02 -10.90
C GLU A 187 -18.25 0.70 -10.23
N ALA A 188 -18.43 0.60 -8.91
CA ALA A 188 -18.06 -0.62 -8.18
C ALA A 188 -18.85 -1.84 -8.69
N GLU A 189 -20.14 -1.68 -8.95
CA GLU A 189 -20.98 -2.76 -9.49
C GLU A 189 -20.58 -3.17 -10.90
N ILE A 190 -20.27 -2.22 -11.80
CA ILE A 190 -19.88 -2.57 -13.17
C ILE A 190 -18.49 -3.22 -13.21
N LEU A 191 -17.55 -2.81 -12.36
CA LEU A 191 -16.23 -3.43 -12.24
C LEU A 191 -16.33 -4.86 -11.67
N ASP A 192 -17.22 -5.10 -10.70
CA ASP A 192 -17.50 -6.45 -10.19
C ASP A 192 -17.96 -7.40 -11.31
N LYS A 193 -18.76 -6.93 -12.25
CA LYS A 193 -19.24 -7.73 -13.39
C LYS A 193 -18.13 -8.19 -14.33
N LEU A 194 -16.95 -7.53 -14.34
CA LEU A 194 -15.77 -7.99 -15.08
C LEU A 194 -15.18 -9.28 -14.52
N SER A 195 -15.53 -9.66 -13.29
CA SER A 195 -15.14 -10.93 -12.67
C SER A 195 -16.24 -12.01 -12.74
N SER A 196 -17.31 -11.77 -13.50
CA SER A 196 -18.38 -12.77 -13.68
C SER A 196 -17.87 -14.01 -14.41
N PRO A 197 -18.32 -15.24 -14.04
CA PRO A 197 -18.05 -16.43 -14.85
C PRO A 197 -18.69 -16.38 -16.23
N ASP A 198 -19.75 -15.61 -16.45
CA ASP A 198 -20.43 -15.45 -17.73
C ASP A 198 -19.71 -14.44 -18.64
N ALA A 199 -19.23 -14.91 -19.79
CA ALA A 199 -18.52 -14.09 -20.77
C ALA A 199 -19.39 -12.97 -21.38
N GLY A 200 -20.70 -13.19 -21.52
CA GLY A 200 -21.65 -12.19 -22.01
C GLY A 200 -21.79 -11.01 -21.02
N ILE A 201 -21.85 -11.33 -19.73
CA ILE A 201 -21.88 -10.35 -18.62
C ILE A 201 -20.59 -9.52 -18.62
N ARG A 202 -19.41 -10.15 -18.68
CA ARG A 202 -18.12 -9.44 -18.73
C ARG A 202 -18.02 -8.51 -19.92
N LYS A 203 -18.41 -8.98 -21.10
CA LYS A 203 -18.42 -8.18 -22.33
C LYS A 203 -19.34 -6.97 -22.21
N GLU A 204 -20.58 -7.17 -21.76
CA GLU A 204 -21.56 -6.08 -21.58
C GLU A 204 -21.04 -5.05 -20.59
N ALA A 205 -20.47 -5.50 -19.48
CA ALA A 205 -19.86 -4.65 -18.47
C ALA A 205 -18.67 -3.84 -19.02
N GLY A 206 -17.74 -4.49 -19.73
CA GLY A 206 -16.61 -3.82 -20.36
C GLY A 206 -17.01 -2.76 -21.37
N LEU A 207 -17.98 -3.05 -22.23
CA LEU A 207 -18.49 -2.08 -23.20
C LEU A 207 -19.22 -0.91 -22.53
N SER A 208 -19.99 -1.17 -21.47
CA SER A 208 -20.66 -0.13 -20.69
C SER A 208 -19.64 0.78 -19.97
N LEU A 209 -18.61 0.20 -19.35
CA LEU A 209 -17.52 0.94 -18.72
C LEU A 209 -16.87 1.87 -19.76
N SER A 210 -16.46 1.33 -20.88
CA SER A 210 -15.84 2.07 -21.98
C SER A 210 -16.71 3.23 -22.48
N ALA A 211 -17.98 2.97 -22.76
CA ALA A 211 -18.91 3.97 -23.31
C ALA A 211 -19.12 5.14 -22.33
N THR A 212 -19.27 4.85 -21.03
CA THR A 212 -19.46 5.86 -19.99
C THR A 212 -18.21 6.71 -19.79
N LEU A 213 -17.01 6.10 -19.74
CA LEU A 213 -15.76 6.83 -19.64
C LEU A 213 -15.50 7.69 -20.88
N LYS A 214 -15.76 7.16 -22.09
CA LYS A 214 -15.63 7.92 -23.34
C LYS A 214 -16.55 9.15 -23.38
N ALA A 215 -17.77 9.03 -22.88
CA ALA A 215 -18.70 10.17 -22.79
C ALA A 215 -18.20 11.28 -21.84
N ASN A 216 -17.31 10.96 -20.93
CA ASN A 216 -16.72 11.88 -19.94
C ASN A 216 -15.24 12.21 -20.21
N ASP A 217 -14.66 11.76 -21.32
CA ASP A 217 -13.22 11.87 -21.63
C ASP A 217 -12.73 13.32 -21.60
N ARG A 218 -13.53 14.30 -22.02
CA ARG A 218 -13.21 15.72 -21.98
C ARG A 218 -12.98 16.22 -20.54
N LEU A 219 -13.81 15.80 -19.58
CA LEU A 219 -13.67 16.21 -18.18
C LEU A 219 -12.50 15.49 -17.53
N LEU A 220 -12.40 14.18 -17.75
CA LEU A 220 -11.34 13.35 -17.17
C LEU A 220 -9.96 13.77 -17.69
N SER A 221 -9.84 14.08 -19.00
CA SER A 221 -8.58 14.59 -19.56
C SER A 221 -8.21 15.97 -19.02
N LEU A 222 -9.18 16.87 -18.81
CA LEU A 222 -8.93 18.16 -18.19
C LEU A 222 -8.41 18.00 -16.75
N ILE A 223 -9.02 17.12 -15.95
CA ILE A 223 -8.58 16.85 -14.57
C ILE A 223 -7.14 16.33 -14.59
N LEU A 224 -6.86 15.30 -15.38
CA LEU A 224 -5.54 14.68 -15.42
C LEU A 224 -4.45 15.65 -15.91
N ASN A 225 -4.73 16.42 -16.97
CA ASN A 225 -3.83 17.47 -17.46
C ASN A 225 -3.53 18.54 -16.40
N THR A 226 -4.55 18.91 -15.60
CA THR A 226 -4.40 19.94 -14.57
C THR A 226 -3.57 19.42 -13.40
N ILE A 227 -3.83 18.20 -12.92
CA ILE A 227 -3.05 17.55 -11.87
C ILE A 227 -1.57 17.44 -12.28
N ALA A 228 -1.30 16.99 -13.52
CA ALA A 228 0.07 16.86 -14.01
C ALA A 228 0.77 18.24 -14.15
N LYS A 229 0.02 19.28 -14.53
CA LYS A 229 0.59 20.63 -14.62
C LYS A 229 0.87 21.24 -13.25
N ASP A 230 -0.03 21.05 -12.30
CA ASP A 230 0.17 21.48 -10.92
C ASP A 230 1.43 20.84 -10.33
N LYS A 231 1.56 19.52 -10.48
CA LYS A 231 2.75 18.76 -10.07
C LYS A 231 4.03 19.27 -10.76
N GLU A 232 4.01 19.47 -12.07
CA GLU A 232 5.18 19.99 -12.83
C GLU A 232 5.64 21.34 -12.30
N VAL A 233 4.69 22.24 -11.97
CA VAL A 233 5.03 23.54 -11.41
C VAL A 233 5.65 23.39 -10.02
N GLU A 234 5.07 22.58 -9.16
CA GLU A 234 5.59 22.34 -7.81
C GLU A 234 6.97 21.66 -7.85
N ASP A 235 7.14 20.60 -8.64
CA ASP A 235 8.42 19.90 -8.81
C ASP A 235 9.54 20.85 -9.27
N ARG A 236 9.23 21.73 -10.21
CA ARG A 236 10.19 22.72 -10.71
C ARG A 236 10.60 23.73 -9.62
N TRP A 237 9.66 24.24 -8.83
CA TRP A 237 9.97 25.15 -7.73
C TRP A 237 10.78 24.45 -6.62
N ARG A 238 10.51 23.19 -6.36
CA ARG A 238 11.23 22.36 -5.39
C ARG A 238 12.56 21.81 -5.92
N GLY A 239 12.86 22.01 -7.20
CA GLY A 239 14.11 21.56 -7.82
C GLY A 239 14.17 20.07 -8.12
N PHE A 240 13.04 19.38 -8.27
CA PHE A 240 13.03 17.99 -8.72
C PHE A 240 13.30 17.91 -10.23
N ALA A 241 14.23 17.04 -10.62
CA ALA A 241 14.64 16.90 -12.02
C ALA A 241 13.71 16.00 -12.86
N ARG A 242 12.96 15.10 -12.21
CA ARG A 242 12.09 14.11 -12.84
C ARG A 242 10.71 14.13 -12.16
N PRO A 243 9.63 13.87 -12.90
CA PRO A 243 8.28 13.84 -12.31
C PRO A 243 8.11 12.79 -11.20
N VAL A 244 8.85 11.66 -11.25
CA VAL A 244 8.81 10.61 -10.24
C VAL A 244 9.65 10.92 -9.00
N ALA A 245 10.63 11.83 -9.09
CA ALA A 245 11.66 12.01 -8.05
C ALA A 245 11.08 12.42 -6.69
N SER A 246 10.05 13.29 -6.67
CA SER A 246 9.38 13.66 -5.41
C SER A 246 8.68 12.46 -4.75
N ARG A 247 8.14 11.53 -5.55
CA ARG A 247 7.56 10.29 -5.04
C ARG A 247 8.62 9.34 -4.50
N ASN A 248 9.74 9.19 -5.22
CA ASN A 248 10.85 8.35 -4.78
C ASN A 248 11.42 8.83 -3.44
N LEU A 249 11.59 10.16 -3.30
CA LEU A 249 12.03 10.75 -2.03
C LEU A 249 11.03 10.49 -0.90
N ALA A 250 9.72 10.65 -1.15
CA ALA A 250 8.68 10.37 -0.17
C ALA A 250 8.62 8.89 0.25
N ASN A 251 9.01 7.98 -0.63
CA ASN A 251 9.09 6.54 -0.38
C ASN A 251 10.45 6.10 0.21
N ASP A 252 11.36 7.02 0.49
CA ASP A 252 12.74 6.76 0.95
C ASP A 252 13.49 5.77 0.04
N VAL A 253 13.37 5.93 -1.30
CA VAL A 253 14.00 5.08 -2.31
C VAL A 253 14.77 5.90 -3.33
N ASP A 254 15.93 5.38 -3.77
CA ASP A 254 16.77 6.03 -4.76
C ASP A 254 16.19 5.86 -6.18
N ASP A 255 16.37 6.86 -7.05
CA ASP A 255 15.85 6.85 -8.44
C ASP A 255 16.33 5.63 -9.23
N GLU A 256 17.62 5.26 -9.08
CA GLU A 256 18.23 4.12 -9.77
C GLU A 256 17.58 2.78 -9.40
N VAL A 257 17.07 2.66 -8.20
CA VAL A 257 16.40 1.45 -7.71
C VAL A 257 15.04 1.28 -8.39
N VAL A 258 14.28 2.38 -8.49
CA VAL A 258 13.00 2.38 -9.20
C VAL A 258 13.21 2.11 -10.70
N ASP A 259 14.21 2.73 -11.30
CA ASP A 259 14.57 2.50 -12.72
C ASP A 259 14.98 1.03 -12.96
N ALA A 260 15.72 0.41 -12.03
CA ALA A 260 16.10 -1.01 -12.13
C ALA A 260 14.89 -1.93 -12.04
N LEU A 261 13.94 -1.68 -11.11
CA LEU A 261 12.67 -2.41 -11.02
C LEU A 261 11.86 -2.30 -12.31
N VAL A 262 11.62 -1.07 -12.78
CA VAL A 262 10.82 -0.82 -14.00
C VAL A 262 11.44 -1.51 -15.22
N SER A 263 12.77 -1.43 -15.36
CA SER A 263 13.50 -2.09 -16.45
C SER A 263 13.39 -3.62 -16.35
N ALA A 264 13.56 -4.19 -15.17
CA ALA A 264 13.46 -5.63 -14.96
C ALA A 264 12.07 -6.15 -15.34
N VAL A 265 10.99 -5.53 -14.84
CA VAL A 265 9.61 -5.95 -15.16
C VAL A 265 9.32 -5.82 -16.64
N ASN A 266 9.64 -4.68 -17.27
CA ASN A 266 9.40 -4.46 -18.69
C ASN A 266 10.12 -5.50 -19.58
N SER A 267 11.32 -5.92 -19.19
CA SER A 267 12.08 -6.93 -19.95
C SER A 267 11.49 -8.34 -19.86
N ARG A 268 10.62 -8.61 -18.88
CA ARG A 268 10.04 -9.92 -18.59
C ARG A 268 8.56 -10.07 -18.99
N ASN A 269 7.94 -9.04 -19.59
CA ASN A 269 6.52 -9.11 -19.97
C ASN A 269 6.20 -10.33 -20.84
N ALA A 270 7.08 -10.69 -21.79
CA ALA A 270 6.89 -11.83 -22.66
C ALA A 270 6.85 -13.18 -21.90
N ASP A 271 7.66 -13.28 -20.86
CA ASP A 271 7.86 -14.46 -20.03
C ASP A 271 6.80 -14.63 -18.93
N LEU A 272 6.18 -13.51 -18.58
CA LEU A 272 5.18 -13.44 -17.51
C LEU A 272 3.77 -13.29 -18.09
N SER A 273 3.30 -12.06 -18.26
CA SER A 273 1.91 -11.78 -18.63
C SER A 273 1.53 -12.31 -20.01
N HIS A 274 2.42 -12.18 -21.02
CA HIS A 274 2.08 -12.67 -22.36
C HIS A 274 1.91 -14.19 -22.37
N ARG A 275 2.82 -14.91 -21.70
CA ARG A 275 2.79 -16.36 -21.56
C ARG A 275 1.54 -16.80 -20.79
N TYR A 276 1.30 -16.21 -19.61
CA TYR A 276 0.14 -16.54 -18.80
C TYR A 276 -1.18 -16.31 -19.52
N TYR A 277 -1.36 -15.15 -20.17
CA TYR A 277 -2.61 -14.87 -20.88
C TYR A 277 -2.82 -15.78 -22.10
N ALA A 278 -1.74 -16.27 -22.73
CA ALA A 278 -1.86 -17.27 -23.78
C ALA A 278 -2.39 -18.61 -23.22
N MET A 279 -1.89 -19.06 -22.05
CA MET A 279 -2.40 -20.25 -21.36
C MET A 279 -3.87 -20.06 -20.96
N LYS A 280 -4.20 -18.94 -20.33
CA LYS A 280 -5.57 -18.61 -19.91
C LYS A 280 -6.54 -18.61 -21.09
N ALA A 281 -6.16 -18.08 -22.26
CA ALA A 281 -6.97 -18.14 -23.46
C ALA A 281 -7.27 -19.59 -23.86
N GLY A 282 -6.25 -20.49 -23.78
CA GLY A 282 -6.42 -21.93 -24.01
C GLY A 282 -7.40 -22.57 -23.04
N TRP A 283 -7.27 -22.34 -21.73
CA TRP A 283 -8.20 -22.87 -20.72
C TRP A 283 -9.63 -22.36 -20.89
N MET A 284 -9.80 -21.14 -21.37
CA MET A 284 -11.11 -20.57 -21.69
C MET A 284 -11.65 -20.98 -23.07
N GLY A 285 -10.89 -21.76 -23.87
CA GLY A 285 -11.30 -22.25 -25.16
C GLY A 285 -11.40 -21.17 -26.25
N VAL A 286 -10.59 -20.10 -26.14
CA VAL A 286 -10.57 -18.98 -27.10
C VAL A 286 -9.16 -18.78 -27.67
N ASP A 287 -9.08 -18.26 -28.91
CA ASP A 287 -7.77 -17.94 -29.52
C ASP A 287 -7.06 -16.76 -28.81
N ARG A 288 -7.85 -15.82 -28.31
CA ARG A 288 -7.37 -14.62 -27.62
C ARG A 288 -8.44 -14.17 -26.63
N LEU A 289 -8.00 -13.71 -25.45
CA LEU A 289 -8.86 -13.04 -24.48
C LEU A 289 -9.25 -11.66 -24.98
N ASP A 290 -10.46 -11.22 -24.73
CA ASP A 290 -10.77 -9.80 -24.76
C ASP A 290 -10.32 -9.16 -23.44
N TRP A 291 -10.07 -7.85 -23.42
CA TRP A 291 -9.53 -7.17 -22.24
C TRP A 291 -10.41 -7.32 -20.98
N TRP A 292 -11.73 -7.48 -21.16
CA TRP A 292 -12.68 -7.74 -20.06
C TRP A 292 -12.63 -9.19 -19.55
N ASP A 293 -11.96 -10.09 -20.24
CA ASP A 293 -11.77 -11.49 -19.80
C ASP A 293 -10.50 -11.68 -18.97
N ARG A 294 -9.67 -10.66 -18.84
CA ARG A 294 -8.37 -10.76 -18.16
C ARG A 294 -8.47 -11.31 -16.75
N ASN A 295 -9.45 -10.84 -15.97
CA ASN A 295 -9.70 -11.26 -14.59
C ASN A 295 -10.91 -12.23 -14.49
N ALA A 296 -11.30 -12.87 -15.58
CA ALA A 296 -12.35 -13.88 -15.55
C ALA A 296 -11.93 -15.07 -14.69
N PRO A 297 -12.81 -15.64 -13.84
CA PRO A 297 -12.52 -16.86 -13.11
C PRO A 297 -12.28 -18.01 -14.09
N LEU A 298 -11.41 -18.94 -13.71
CA LEU A 298 -11.18 -20.15 -14.51
C LEU A 298 -12.35 -21.12 -14.38
N PRO A 299 -12.59 -21.98 -15.40
CA PRO A 299 -13.53 -23.06 -15.27
C PRO A 299 -13.12 -23.98 -14.13
N GLY A 300 -14.05 -24.28 -13.22
CA GLY A 300 -13.78 -25.11 -12.03
C GLY A 300 -13.28 -24.34 -10.82
N ASP A 301 -13.51 -23.01 -10.77
CA ASP A 301 -13.18 -22.17 -9.62
C ASP A 301 -13.68 -22.81 -8.31
N ASP A 302 -12.83 -22.79 -7.27
CA ASP A 302 -13.03 -23.52 -6.02
C ASP A 302 -14.19 -22.92 -5.20
N ASP A 303 -15.31 -23.66 -5.13
CA ASP A 303 -16.45 -23.36 -4.24
C ASP A 303 -16.17 -23.73 -2.77
N ARG A 304 -14.92 -24.11 -2.42
CA ARG A 304 -14.56 -24.47 -1.05
C ARG A 304 -14.79 -23.31 -0.11
N GLN A 305 -15.51 -23.62 0.96
CA GLN A 305 -15.77 -22.67 2.04
C GLN A 305 -14.94 -23.05 3.26
N PHE A 306 -14.23 -22.05 3.80
CA PHE A 306 -13.47 -22.17 5.03
C PHE A 306 -14.27 -21.57 6.18
N SER A 307 -14.34 -22.28 7.29
CA SER A 307 -14.79 -21.70 8.55
C SER A 307 -13.71 -20.79 9.14
N TRP A 308 -14.10 -19.87 10.03
CA TRP A 308 -13.12 -19.02 10.72
C TRP A 308 -12.06 -19.82 11.50
N PRO A 309 -12.41 -20.88 12.29
CA PRO A 309 -11.40 -21.69 12.96
C PRO A 309 -10.42 -22.40 11.99
N GLU A 310 -10.89 -22.82 10.82
CA GLU A 310 -9.99 -23.41 9.81
C GLU A 310 -9.02 -22.36 9.25
N ALA A 311 -9.49 -21.15 8.97
CA ALA A 311 -8.65 -20.05 8.51
C ALA A 311 -7.60 -19.66 9.57
N GLU A 312 -8.02 -19.54 10.84
CA GLU A 312 -7.12 -19.33 11.98
C GLU A 312 -6.03 -20.39 12.05
N GLN A 313 -6.43 -21.67 11.97
CA GLN A 313 -5.48 -22.80 12.06
C GLN A 313 -4.47 -22.77 10.90
N ILE A 314 -4.94 -22.52 9.65
CA ILE A 314 -4.06 -22.44 8.47
C ILE A 314 -3.01 -21.34 8.66
N VAL A 315 -3.42 -20.16 9.10
CA VAL A 315 -2.51 -19.03 9.30
C VAL A 315 -1.51 -19.31 10.42
N LEU A 316 -1.97 -19.82 11.56
CA LEU A 316 -1.08 -20.15 12.69
C LEU A 316 -0.12 -21.31 12.36
N ASP A 317 -0.55 -22.31 11.60
CA ASP A 317 0.31 -23.41 11.16
C ASP A 317 1.37 -22.91 10.17
N ALA A 318 1.00 -22.02 9.24
CA ALA A 318 1.91 -21.40 8.30
C ALA A 318 3.02 -20.61 9.02
N PHE A 319 2.65 -19.77 10.01
CA PHE A 319 3.61 -19.06 10.83
C PHE A 319 4.47 -19.99 11.69
N THR A 320 3.87 -21.03 12.30
CA THR A 320 4.60 -22.00 13.13
C THR A 320 5.64 -22.76 12.31
N GLY A 321 5.30 -23.14 11.08
CA GLY A 321 6.21 -23.82 10.16
C GLY A 321 7.41 -22.96 9.74
N PHE A 322 7.24 -21.64 9.73
CA PHE A 322 8.32 -20.70 9.43
C PHE A 322 9.12 -20.32 10.69
N ASP A 323 8.45 -19.83 11.73
CA ASP A 323 9.05 -19.45 13.03
C ASP A 323 8.01 -19.50 14.16
N PRO A 324 8.18 -20.36 15.18
CA PRO A 324 7.27 -20.45 16.32
C PRO A 324 7.09 -19.13 17.10
N GLU A 325 8.09 -18.23 17.12
CA GLU A 325 7.96 -16.94 17.80
C GLU A 325 7.03 -15.99 17.03
N MET A 326 7.03 -16.04 15.69
CA MET A 326 6.06 -15.29 14.89
C MET A 326 4.64 -15.79 15.13
N ALA A 327 4.44 -17.11 15.19
CA ALA A 327 3.14 -17.69 15.56
C ALA A 327 2.70 -17.27 16.97
N ALA A 328 3.60 -17.24 17.94
CA ALA A 328 3.32 -16.76 19.30
C ALA A 328 2.92 -15.27 19.33
N THR A 329 3.48 -14.45 18.44
CA THR A 329 3.12 -13.02 18.28
C THR A 329 1.75 -12.87 17.62
N ALA A 330 1.38 -13.72 16.67
CA ALA A 330 0.08 -13.71 15.99
C ALA A 330 -1.08 -14.20 16.88
N LYS A 331 -0.83 -15.16 17.77
CA LYS A 331 -1.86 -15.83 18.57
C LYS A 331 -2.77 -14.88 19.39
N PRO A 332 -2.26 -13.83 20.08
CA PRO A 332 -3.10 -12.88 20.80
C PRO A 332 -4.17 -12.20 19.96
N PHE A 333 -3.95 -12.00 18.65
CA PHE A 333 -4.95 -11.39 17.76
C PHE A 333 -6.24 -12.21 17.72
N PHE A 334 -6.12 -13.51 17.71
CA PHE A 334 -7.27 -14.44 17.74
C PHE A 334 -7.88 -14.57 19.14
N GLU A 335 -7.04 -14.66 20.17
CA GLU A 335 -7.49 -14.92 21.54
C GLU A 335 -8.11 -13.71 22.24
N ARG A 336 -7.74 -12.46 21.83
CA ARG A 336 -8.08 -11.22 22.56
C ARG A 336 -9.03 -10.31 21.81
N SER A 337 -9.68 -10.80 20.76
CA SER A 337 -10.62 -9.99 19.95
C SER A 337 -9.97 -8.73 19.35
N TRP A 338 -8.78 -8.88 18.77
CA TRP A 338 -8.10 -7.80 18.06
C TRP A 338 -8.42 -7.80 16.55
N ILE A 339 -9.25 -8.74 16.10
CA ILE A 339 -9.69 -8.88 14.70
C ILE A 339 -11.19 -8.59 14.60
N ASP A 340 -11.57 -7.76 13.63
CA ASP A 340 -12.94 -7.57 13.20
C ASP A 340 -13.12 -8.21 11.81
N ALA A 341 -13.66 -9.43 11.76
CA ALA A 341 -13.78 -10.20 10.53
C ALA A 341 -15.23 -10.35 10.03
N ALA A 342 -16.24 -10.14 10.91
CA ALA A 342 -17.64 -10.32 10.54
C ALA A 342 -18.12 -9.27 9.54
N PRO A 343 -18.57 -9.63 8.31
CA PRO A 343 -19.19 -8.69 7.38
C PRO A 343 -20.51 -8.15 7.98
N ARG A 344 -20.73 -6.84 7.86
CA ARG A 344 -21.98 -6.20 8.30
C ARG A 344 -22.24 -4.86 7.59
N PRO A 345 -23.48 -4.40 7.50
CA PRO A 345 -23.80 -3.08 6.95
C PRO A 345 -23.07 -1.96 7.69
N GLY A 346 -22.52 -1.02 6.94
CA GLY A 346 -21.81 0.15 7.48
C GLY A 346 -20.35 -0.08 7.85
N LYS A 347 -19.86 -1.31 7.81
CA LYS A 347 -18.43 -1.60 7.96
C LYS A 347 -17.66 -1.19 6.71
N SER A 348 -16.45 -0.67 6.87
CA SER A 348 -15.54 -0.37 5.76
C SER A 348 -15.29 -1.60 4.90
N SER A 349 -15.22 -1.41 3.58
CA SER A 349 -14.82 -2.45 2.63
C SER A 349 -13.30 -2.69 2.68
N GLY A 350 -12.86 -3.84 2.16
CA GLY A 350 -11.43 -4.21 2.15
C GLY A 350 -10.95 -4.80 3.47
N ALA A 351 -9.63 -4.72 3.68
CA ALA A 351 -8.95 -5.18 4.87
C ALA A 351 -7.77 -4.25 5.20
N PHE A 352 -7.35 -4.22 6.45
CA PHE A 352 -6.14 -3.54 6.91
C PHE A 352 -5.71 -4.02 8.30
N SER A 353 -4.42 -3.93 8.60
CA SER A 353 -3.88 -3.96 9.95
C SER A 353 -3.49 -2.55 10.38
N HIS A 354 -4.08 -2.07 11.48
CA HIS A 354 -3.84 -0.74 12.03
C HIS A 354 -2.87 -0.82 13.23
N PRO A 355 -1.69 -0.17 13.18
CA PRO A 355 -0.63 -0.34 14.20
C PRO A 355 -0.99 0.23 15.57
N VAL A 356 -1.89 1.19 15.64
CA VAL A 356 -2.22 2.00 16.82
C VAL A 356 -1.00 2.80 17.29
N THR A 357 -0.37 2.38 18.37
CA THR A 357 0.87 2.97 18.90
C THR A 357 1.73 1.88 19.55
N PRO A 358 3.04 2.07 19.71
CA PRO A 358 3.94 1.09 20.32
C PRO A 358 3.53 0.64 21.74
N SER A 359 2.91 1.51 22.51
CA SER A 359 2.42 1.18 23.87
C SER A 359 1.09 0.41 23.91
N ALA A 360 0.47 0.23 22.75
CA ALA A 360 -0.75 -0.55 22.57
C ALA A 360 -0.47 -1.82 21.73
N HIS A 361 -1.43 -2.25 20.92
CA HIS A 361 -1.27 -3.34 19.99
C HIS A 361 -2.04 -3.06 18.70
N PRO A 362 -1.68 -3.68 17.58
CA PRO A 362 -2.40 -3.53 16.33
C PRO A 362 -3.81 -4.14 16.40
N TYR A 363 -4.68 -3.67 15.48
CA TYR A 363 -5.99 -4.24 15.22
C TYR A 363 -6.15 -4.54 13.73
N ILE A 364 -6.81 -5.66 13.41
CA ILE A 364 -7.08 -6.07 12.03
C ILE A 364 -8.57 -5.91 11.73
N LEU A 365 -8.89 -5.27 10.59
CA LEU A 365 -10.21 -5.29 9.99
C LEU A 365 -10.15 -6.06 8.67
N MET A 366 -11.13 -6.94 8.46
CA MET A 366 -11.35 -7.61 7.18
C MET A 366 -12.84 -7.95 7.02
N ASN A 367 -13.23 -8.44 5.83
CA ASN A 367 -14.58 -8.94 5.59
C ASN A 367 -14.50 -10.41 5.16
N PHE A 368 -14.58 -11.32 6.12
CA PHE A 368 -14.40 -12.75 5.90
C PHE A 368 -15.70 -13.40 5.44
N ALA A 369 -15.74 -13.87 4.19
CA ALA A 369 -16.85 -14.61 3.59
C ALA A 369 -16.57 -16.13 3.42
N GLY A 370 -15.40 -16.61 3.86
CA GLY A 370 -15.02 -18.02 3.86
C GLY A 370 -14.39 -18.51 2.56
N LYS A 371 -13.97 -17.63 1.67
CA LYS A 371 -13.26 -18.02 0.43
C LYS A 371 -11.78 -18.21 0.67
N SER A 372 -11.10 -18.98 -0.21
CA SER A 372 -9.64 -19.15 -0.18
C SER A 372 -8.90 -17.81 -0.15
N ARG A 373 -9.38 -16.83 -0.90
CA ARG A 373 -8.85 -15.46 -0.89
C ARG A 373 -8.94 -14.80 0.48
N ASP A 374 -10.00 -15.04 1.24
CA ASP A 374 -10.16 -14.45 2.58
C ASP A 374 -9.15 -15.03 3.58
N VAL A 375 -8.77 -16.29 3.42
CA VAL A 375 -7.70 -16.93 4.21
C VAL A 375 -6.35 -16.28 3.89
N MET A 376 -6.07 -16.03 2.61
CA MET A 376 -4.84 -15.32 2.21
C MET A 376 -4.82 -13.87 2.70
N THR A 377 -5.96 -13.16 2.63
CA THR A 377 -6.11 -11.81 3.19
C THR A 377 -5.87 -11.81 4.71
N LEU A 378 -6.40 -12.82 5.44
CA LEU A 378 -6.13 -12.96 6.88
C LEU A 378 -4.63 -13.14 7.15
N ALA A 379 -3.94 -13.98 6.39
CA ALA A 379 -2.50 -14.16 6.50
C ALA A 379 -1.73 -12.87 6.19
N HIS A 380 -2.14 -12.13 5.17
CA HIS A 380 -1.59 -10.83 4.77
C HIS A 380 -1.69 -9.81 5.91
N GLU A 381 -2.90 -9.56 6.42
CA GLU A 381 -3.11 -8.60 7.50
C GLU A 381 -2.43 -9.03 8.81
N MET A 382 -2.40 -10.33 9.07
CA MET A 382 -1.66 -10.88 10.21
C MET A 382 -0.15 -10.66 10.07
N GLY A 383 0.39 -10.73 8.85
CA GLY A 383 1.78 -10.40 8.57
C GLY A 383 2.10 -8.96 8.96
N HIS A 384 1.26 -8.00 8.58
CA HIS A 384 1.37 -6.61 9.04
C HIS A 384 1.29 -6.50 10.56
N GLY A 385 0.30 -7.16 11.19
CA GLY A 385 0.11 -7.13 12.63
C GLY A 385 1.34 -7.65 13.40
N VAL A 386 1.91 -8.76 12.97
CA VAL A 386 3.16 -9.32 13.55
C VAL A 386 4.33 -8.34 13.35
N HIS A 387 4.49 -7.77 12.15
CA HIS A 387 5.53 -6.78 11.88
C HIS A 387 5.42 -5.56 12.82
N GLN A 388 4.23 -5.00 12.94
CA GLN A 388 3.94 -3.86 13.82
C GLN A 388 4.26 -4.15 15.29
N CYS A 389 3.93 -5.37 15.77
CA CYS A 389 4.31 -5.82 17.11
C CYS A 389 5.83 -5.93 17.28
N LEU A 390 6.54 -6.50 16.32
CA LEU A 390 8.00 -6.66 16.38
C LEU A 390 8.74 -5.32 16.31
N ALA A 391 8.25 -4.37 15.51
CA ALA A 391 8.84 -3.05 15.37
C ALA A 391 8.54 -2.10 16.53
N ALA A 392 7.53 -2.39 17.37
CA ALA A 392 7.06 -1.50 18.45
C ALA A 392 8.16 -1.06 19.43
N ALA A 393 9.19 -1.90 19.66
CA ALA A 393 10.31 -1.57 20.54
C ALA A 393 11.14 -0.34 20.10
N ASN A 394 10.97 0.10 18.83
CA ASN A 394 11.67 1.26 18.28
C ASN A 394 11.00 2.61 18.63
N GLY A 395 9.90 2.63 19.42
CA GLY A 395 9.17 3.86 19.75
C GLY A 395 8.34 4.40 18.57
N TYR A 396 7.55 5.43 18.84
CA TYR A 396 6.52 5.92 17.91
C TYR A 396 7.09 6.44 16.58
N LEU A 397 8.19 7.20 16.63
CA LEU A 397 8.78 7.82 15.43
C LEU A 397 9.53 6.83 14.53
N MET A 398 9.90 5.67 15.03
CA MET A 398 10.75 4.72 14.31
C MET A 398 10.18 3.31 14.20
N SER A 399 9.02 3.02 14.81
CA SER A 399 8.31 1.74 14.58
C SER A 399 7.63 1.69 13.23
N ASP A 400 7.28 2.86 12.66
CA ASP A 400 6.65 2.95 11.35
C ASP A 400 7.64 2.55 10.25
N THR A 401 7.27 1.51 9.51
CA THR A 401 8.14 0.94 8.47
C THR A 401 7.96 1.72 7.16
N PRO A 402 9.05 2.16 6.50
CA PRO A 402 8.96 2.78 5.20
C PRO A 402 8.17 1.93 4.20
N LEU A 403 7.40 2.58 3.31
CA LEU A 403 6.53 1.93 2.33
C LEU A 403 7.25 0.83 1.52
N THR A 404 8.54 1.04 1.20
CA THR A 404 9.39 0.07 0.49
C THR A 404 9.60 -1.26 1.23
N LEU A 405 9.40 -1.28 2.55
CA LEU A 405 9.53 -2.47 3.40
C LEU A 405 8.20 -2.86 4.07
N ALA A 406 7.15 -2.07 3.92
CA ALA A 406 5.88 -2.28 4.62
C ALA A 406 5.24 -3.64 4.29
N GLU A 407 5.32 -4.05 3.02
CA GLU A 407 4.74 -5.32 2.54
C GLU A 407 5.63 -6.55 2.82
N THR A 408 6.81 -6.34 3.42
CA THR A 408 7.76 -7.45 3.63
C THR A 408 7.17 -8.58 4.46
N ALA A 409 6.38 -8.26 5.49
CA ALA A 409 5.78 -9.26 6.35
C ALA A 409 4.45 -9.81 5.81
N SER A 410 3.61 -8.93 5.25
CA SER A 410 2.27 -9.27 4.78
C SER A 410 2.29 -10.22 3.59
N VAL A 411 3.00 -9.87 2.52
CA VAL A 411 3.09 -10.70 1.31
C VAL A 411 3.88 -11.99 1.60
N PHE A 412 4.88 -11.95 2.50
CA PHE A 412 5.60 -13.16 2.91
C PHE A 412 4.70 -14.13 3.70
N ALA A 413 3.90 -13.62 4.63
CA ALA A 413 2.93 -14.41 5.37
C ALA A 413 1.83 -15.00 4.47
N GLU A 414 1.33 -14.19 3.53
CA GLU A 414 0.40 -14.63 2.50
C GLU A 414 1.00 -15.78 1.68
N MET A 415 2.28 -15.71 1.31
CA MET A 415 2.97 -16.75 0.57
C MET A 415 3.11 -18.06 1.39
N LEU A 416 3.38 -17.96 2.69
CA LEU A 416 3.42 -19.14 3.57
C LEU A 416 2.06 -19.84 3.59
N ALA A 417 0.98 -19.11 3.81
CA ALA A 417 -0.38 -19.67 3.82
C ALA A 417 -0.79 -20.21 2.43
N PHE A 418 -0.44 -19.49 1.36
CA PHE A 418 -0.72 -19.91 -0.02
C PHE A 418 -0.06 -21.26 -0.34
N ARG A 419 1.23 -21.43 -0.04
CA ARG A 419 1.93 -22.69 -0.29
C ARG A 419 1.32 -23.84 0.51
N GLN A 420 0.92 -23.59 1.74
CA GLN A 420 0.22 -24.60 2.55
C GLN A 420 -1.12 -25.01 1.90
N LEU A 421 -1.89 -24.06 1.36
CA LEU A 421 -3.15 -24.34 0.65
C LEU A 421 -2.89 -25.18 -0.62
N VAL A 422 -1.90 -24.79 -1.43
CA VAL A 422 -1.52 -25.50 -2.65
C VAL A 422 -1.03 -26.93 -2.35
N ASP A 423 -0.19 -27.10 -1.31
CA ASP A 423 0.34 -28.41 -0.91
C ASP A 423 -0.74 -29.33 -0.32
N SER A 424 -1.81 -28.76 0.24
CA SER A 424 -2.98 -29.51 0.76
C SER A 424 -4.05 -29.80 -0.29
N ALA A 425 -3.91 -29.28 -1.53
CA ALA A 425 -4.87 -29.51 -2.60
C ALA A 425 -4.83 -30.99 -3.06
N GLU A 426 -6.00 -31.67 -3.00
CA GLU A 426 -6.11 -33.09 -3.26
C GLU A 426 -6.09 -33.46 -4.75
N ASP A 427 -6.42 -32.51 -5.63
CA ASP A 427 -6.51 -32.73 -7.07
C ASP A 427 -5.82 -31.61 -7.89
N ALA A 428 -5.53 -31.91 -9.14
CA ALA A 428 -4.84 -31.01 -10.05
C ALA A 428 -5.67 -29.77 -10.43
N ASP A 429 -6.99 -29.88 -10.47
CA ASP A 429 -7.86 -28.77 -10.86
C ASP A 429 -7.91 -27.72 -9.74
N THR A 430 -8.10 -28.13 -8.48
CA THR A 430 -7.99 -27.25 -7.32
C THR A 430 -6.61 -26.57 -7.26
N ARG A 431 -5.54 -27.33 -7.49
CA ARG A 431 -4.17 -26.79 -7.51
C ARG A 431 -3.98 -25.75 -8.64
N ARG A 432 -4.53 -26.04 -9.84
CA ARG A 432 -4.49 -25.11 -10.98
C ARG A 432 -5.21 -23.79 -10.64
N VAL A 433 -6.41 -23.84 -10.06
CA VAL A 433 -7.19 -22.65 -9.70
C VAL A 433 -6.44 -21.79 -8.68
N LEU A 434 -5.88 -22.39 -7.62
CA LEU A 434 -5.11 -21.66 -6.62
C LEU A 434 -3.87 -21.00 -7.23
N LEU A 435 -3.08 -21.75 -8.00
CA LEU A 435 -1.87 -21.21 -8.66
C LEU A 435 -2.20 -20.11 -9.66
N ALA A 436 -3.21 -20.30 -10.49
CA ALA A 436 -3.62 -19.32 -11.48
C ALA A 436 -4.13 -18.03 -10.83
N GLY A 437 -4.93 -18.14 -9.76
CA GLY A 437 -5.38 -16.98 -8.98
C GLY A 437 -4.20 -16.19 -8.42
N LYS A 438 -3.21 -16.87 -7.85
CA LYS A 438 -2.00 -16.21 -7.31
C LYS A 438 -1.16 -15.54 -8.41
N VAL A 439 -0.97 -16.21 -9.55
CA VAL A 439 -0.27 -15.61 -10.69
C VAL A 439 -1.00 -14.38 -11.20
N GLU A 440 -2.34 -14.39 -11.28
CA GLU A 440 -3.12 -13.22 -11.69
C GLU A 440 -2.98 -12.06 -10.72
N ASP A 441 -3.00 -12.31 -9.42
CA ASP A 441 -2.80 -11.28 -8.40
C ASP A 441 -1.39 -10.65 -8.53
N MET A 442 -0.35 -11.48 -8.71
CA MET A 442 1.02 -11.00 -8.92
C MET A 442 1.18 -10.23 -10.24
N LEU A 443 0.57 -10.68 -11.35
CA LEU A 443 0.57 -9.94 -12.60
C LEU A 443 -0.16 -8.59 -12.49
N ASN A 444 -1.25 -8.54 -11.73
CA ASN A 444 -1.98 -7.30 -11.45
C ASN A 444 -1.18 -6.35 -10.55
N THR A 445 -0.41 -6.88 -9.60
CA THR A 445 0.40 -6.11 -8.65
C THR A 445 1.74 -5.67 -9.24
N VAL A 446 2.35 -6.48 -10.12
CA VAL A 446 3.67 -6.19 -10.69
C VAL A 446 3.55 -5.63 -12.10
N VAL A 447 3.14 -6.44 -13.06
CA VAL A 447 3.17 -6.05 -14.49
C VAL A 447 2.21 -4.91 -14.80
N ARG A 448 0.99 -4.99 -14.27
CA ARG A 448 -0.02 -3.93 -14.49
C ARG A 448 0.38 -2.62 -13.83
N GLN A 449 0.92 -2.64 -12.62
CA GLN A 449 1.31 -1.41 -11.93
C GLN A 449 2.53 -0.75 -12.58
N ILE A 450 3.47 -1.53 -13.11
CA ILE A 450 4.57 -0.97 -13.89
C ILE A 450 4.07 -0.44 -15.26
N ALA A 451 3.07 -1.05 -15.88
CA ALA A 451 2.44 -0.47 -17.06
C ALA A 451 1.76 0.88 -16.75
N PHE A 452 1.17 1.03 -15.57
CA PHE A 452 0.62 2.31 -15.10
C PHE A 452 1.73 3.33 -14.85
N HIS A 453 2.83 2.94 -14.21
CA HIS A 453 4.01 3.79 -14.05
C HIS A 453 4.59 4.25 -15.40
N ASN A 454 4.66 3.36 -16.39
CA ASN A 454 5.10 3.69 -17.75
C ASN A 454 4.15 4.71 -18.41
N PHE A 455 2.84 4.54 -18.22
CA PHE A 455 1.85 5.51 -18.67
C PHE A 455 2.06 6.88 -18.01
N GLU A 456 2.19 6.95 -16.69
CA GLU A 456 2.44 8.22 -15.98
C GLU A 456 3.72 8.88 -16.46
N THR A 457 4.80 8.11 -16.62
CA THR A 457 6.09 8.62 -17.10
C THR A 457 5.97 9.23 -18.49
N ALA A 458 5.32 8.53 -19.43
CA ALA A 458 5.13 9.01 -20.79
C ALA A 458 4.17 10.20 -20.86
N PHE A 459 3.05 10.13 -20.10
CA PHE A 459 2.05 11.19 -20.02
C PHE A 459 2.63 12.49 -19.42
N HIS A 460 3.27 12.43 -18.26
CA HIS A 460 3.88 13.61 -17.62
C HIS A 460 5.00 14.19 -18.47
N GLY A 461 5.79 13.34 -19.14
CA GLY A 461 6.82 13.79 -20.08
C GLY A 461 6.23 14.52 -21.31
N ALA A 462 5.18 14.00 -21.91
CA ALA A 462 4.48 14.63 -23.03
C ALA A 462 3.78 15.93 -22.59
N ARG A 463 3.13 15.92 -21.39
CA ARG A 463 2.45 17.07 -20.82
C ARG A 463 3.38 18.27 -20.57
N GLY A 464 4.66 18.03 -20.32
CA GLY A 464 5.68 19.08 -20.22
C GLY A 464 5.80 19.96 -21.48
N ASN A 465 5.44 19.42 -22.66
CA ASN A 465 5.45 20.14 -23.93
C ASN A 465 4.11 20.82 -24.30
N GLY A 466 3.06 20.59 -23.53
CA GLY A 466 1.72 21.17 -23.75
C GLY A 466 0.61 20.30 -23.20
N GLU A 467 -0.62 20.80 -23.23
CA GLU A 467 -1.81 20.05 -22.86
C GLU A 467 -2.11 18.97 -23.90
N LEU A 468 -2.43 17.75 -23.43
CA LEU A 468 -2.77 16.64 -24.31
C LEU A 468 -4.30 16.53 -24.45
N THR A 469 -4.74 16.21 -25.67
CA THR A 469 -6.13 15.81 -25.94
C THR A 469 -6.42 14.43 -25.33
N ALA A 470 -7.70 14.12 -25.13
CA ALA A 470 -8.13 12.78 -24.65
C ALA A 470 -7.64 11.66 -25.61
N GLU A 471 -7.54 11.92 -26.91
CA GLU A 471 -6.99 10.98 -27.89
C GLU A 471 -5.50 10.73 -27.68
N GLU A 472 -4.69 11.77 -27.52
CA GLU A 472 -3.25 11.64 -27.24
C GLU A 472 -2.98 10.92 -25.92
N ILE A 473 -3.75 11.19 -24.87
CA ILE A 473 -3.68 10.46 -23.59
C ILE A 473 -3.99 8.97 -23.83
N SER A 474 -5.06 8.69 -24.60
CA SER A 474 -5.46 7.33 -24.93
C SER A 474 -4.42 6.58 -25.79
N ASP A 475 -3.70 7.29 -26.67
CA ASP A 475 -2.61 6.67 -27.46
C ASP A 475 -1.48 6.23 -26.53
N VAL A 476 -1.04 7.08 -25.61
CA VAL A 476 -0.03 6.74 -24.59
C VAL A 476 -0.50 5.55 -23.75
N TRP A 477 -1.76 5.56 -23.32
CA TRP A 477 -2.36 4.45 -22.57
C TRP A 477 -2.29 3.14 -23.36
N MET A 478 -2.77 3.14 -24.59
CA MET A 478 -2.83 1.95 -25.43
C MET A 478 -1.45 1.34 -25.69
N ASP A 479 -0.43 2.17 -25.90
CA ASP A 479 0.94 1.70 -26.15
C ASP A 479 1.52 0.97 -24.95
N THR A 480 1.36 1.54 -23.75
CA THR A 480 1.83 0.91 -22.52
C THR A 480 1.08 -0.37 -22.18
N GLN A 481 -0.24 -0.40 -22.40
CA GLN A 481 -1.05 -1.59 -22.15
C GLN A 481 -0.78 -2.72 -23.15
N ARG A 482 -0.55 -2.41 -24.43
CA ARG A 482 -0.15 -3.42 -25.44
C ARG A 482 1.17 -4.09 -25.07
N ALA A 483 2.13 -3.29 -24.61
CA ALA A 483 3.43 -3.81 -24.19
C ALA A 483 3.32 -4.76 -22.99
N ALA A 484 2.44 -4.45 -22.04
CA ALA A 484 2.26 -5.23 -20.81
C ALA A 484 1.39 -6.49 -21.01
N LEU A 485 0.28 -6.38 -21.75
CA LEU A 485 -0.71 -7.47 -21.91
C LEU A 485 -0.33 -8.47 -23.01
N GLY A 486 0.39 -8.02 -24.03
CA GLY A 486 0.86 -8.86 -25.12
C GLY A 486 -0.22 -9.29 -26.13
N PRO A 487 0.17 -10.16 -27.07
CA PRO A 487 -0.68 -10.51 -28.22
C PRO A 487 -1.88 -11.40 -27.87
N ALA A 488 -1.85 -12.10 -26.74
CA ALA A 488 -2.94 -12.99 -26.31
C ALA A 488 -4.16 -12.25 -25.77
N VAL A 489 -4.03 -10.94 -25.47
CA VAL A 489 -5.13 -10.09 -25.03
C VAL A 489 -5.49 -9.10 -26.15
N ARG A 490 -6.75 -9.07 -26.55
CA ARG A 490 -7.27 -8.12 -27.53
C ARG A 490 -7.67 -6.84 -26.83
N ILE A 491 -6.98 -5.73 -27.15
CA ILE A 491 -7.36 -4.39 -26.73
C ILE A 491 -7.70 -3.55 -27.96
N GLY A 492 -8.97 -3.18 -28.07
CA GLY A 492 -9.54 -2.39 -29.17
C GLY A 492 -9.75 -0.92 -28.79
N ASP A 493 -10.50 -0.21 -29.62
CA ASP A 493 -10.83 1.21 -29.36
C ASP A 493 -11.69 1.39 -28.10
N ASP A 494 -12.37 0.35 -27.69
CA ASP A 494 -13.15 0.24 -26.46
C ASP A 494 -12.28 0.21 -25.19
N TYR A 495 -10.97 -0.04 -25.28
CA TYR A 495 -10.04 0.05 -24.16
C TYR A 495 -9.38 1.44 -24.01
N ARG A 496 -9.52 2.29 -25.03
CA ARG A 496 -8.89 3.62 -25.07
C ARG A 496 -9.23 4.54 -23.91
N PRO A 497 -10.51 4.65 -23.44
CA PRO A 497 -10.87 5.56 -22.36
C PRO A 497 -10.63 4.99 -20.95
N VAL A 498 -10.17 3.75 -20.82
CA VAL A 498 -10.11 3.00 -19.54
C VAL A 498 -9.10 3.61 -18.55
N TRP A 499 -8.13 4.42 -18.98
CA TRP A 499 -7.28 5.20 -18.08
C TRP A 499 -8.09 6.11 -17.14
N GLY A 500 -9.28 6.54 -17.57
CA GLY A 500 -10.10 7.55 -16.91
C GLY A 500 -10.70 7.10 -15.56
N TYR A 501 -10.75 5.80 -15.24
CA TYR A 501 -11.24 5.32 -13.95
C TYR A 501 -10.12 5.06 -12.92
N ILE A 502 -8.83 5.23 -13.26
CA ILE A 502 -7.73 4.91 -12.37
C ILE A 502 -7.46 6.07 -11.39
N PRO A 503 -7.84 5.96 -10.12
CA PRO A 503 -7.75 7.06 -9.18
C PRO A 503 -6.32 7.44 -8.83
N HIS A 504 -5.37 6.51 -8.90
CA HIS A 504 -3.96 6.74 -8.57
C HIS A 504 -3.34 7.88 -9.36
N PHE A 505 -3.68 8.02 -10.65
CA PHE A 505 -3.15 9.08 -11.51
C PHE A 505 -3.54 10.50 -11.07
N VAL A 506 -4.63 10.59 -10.30
CA VAL A 506 -5.17 11.85 -9.77
C VAL A 506 -4.78 12.06 -8.30
N HIS A 507 -5.00 11.04 -7.46
CA HIS A 507 -4.78 11.13 -6.02
C HIS A 507 -3.31 11.14 -5.63
N THR A 508 -2.51 10.26 -6.22
CA THR A 508 -1.13 10.01 -5.82
C THR A 508 -0.26 9.65 -7.02
N PRO A 509 0.07 10.63 -7.89
CA PRO A 509 0.89 10.37 -9.06
C PRO A 509 2.18 9.61 -8.72
N PHE A 510 2.53 8.65 -9.58
CA PHE A 510 3.70 7.77 -9.45
C PHE A 510 3.70 6.84 -8.22
N TYR A 511 2.60 6.72 -7.49
CA TYR A 511 2.53 5.78 -6.36
C TYR A 511 2.59 4.31 -6.81
N VAL A 512 2.05 4.02 -7.99
CA VAL A 512 1.75 2.66 -8.47
C VAL A 512 2.95 1.71 -8.49
N TYR A 513 4.17 2.18 -8.72
CA TYR A 513 5.35 1.31 -8.70
C TYR A 513 5.63 0.70 -7.32
N ALA A 514 5.15 1.33 -6.24
CA ALA A 514 5.36 0.84 -4.88
C ALA A 514 4.74 -0.55 -4.65
N TYR A 515 3.65 -0.86 -5.34
CA TYR A 515 3.04 -2.20 -5.31
C TYR A 515 3.98 -3.25 -5.90
N ALA A 516 4.52 -2.99 -7.11
CA ALA A 516 5.48 -3.87 -7.75
C ALA A 516 6.79 -3.97 -6.95
N PHE A 517 7.20 -2.86 -6.32
CA PHE A 517 8.39 -2.83 -5.47
C PHE A 517 8.24 -3.80 -4.30
N GLY A 518 7.17 -3.68 -3.52
CA GLY A 518 6.90 -4.53 -2.37
C GLY A 518 6.80 -6.01 -2.74
N ASP A 519 5.99 -6.33 -3.76
CA ASP A 519 5.81 -7.72 -4.23
C ASP A 519 7.12 -8.34 -4.72
N CYS A 520 7.85 -7.70 -5.63
CA CYS A 520 9.12 -8.22 -6.16
C CYS A 520 10.21 -8.35 -5.09
N LEU A 521 10.26 -7.41 -4.12
CA LEU A 521 11.19 -7.49 -2.99
C LEU A 521 10.90 -8.74 -2.15
N VAL A 522 9.64 -8.96 -1.81
CA VAL A 522 9.23 -10.11 -1.00
C VAL A 522 9.47 -11.42 -1.76
N ASN A 523 9.18 -11.45 -3.05
CA ASN A 523 9.46 -12.62 -3.90
C ASN A 523 10.96 -12.95 -3.95
N ALA A 524 11.83 -11.93 -4.00
CA ALA A 524 13.28 -12.14 -3.91
C ALA A 524 13.71 -12.67 -2.53
N LEU A 525 13.12 -12.19 -1.44
CA LEU A 525 13.33 -12.73 -0.10
C LEU A 525 12.81 -14.17 0.02
N TRP A 526 11.64 -14.45 -0.54
CA TRP A 526 11.09 -15.80 -0.59
C TRP A 526 12.00 -16.78 -1.33
N GLN A 527 12.50 -16.39 -2.49
CA GLN A 527 13.46 -17.21 -3.24
C GLN A 527 14.75 -17.44 -2.43
N SER A 528 15.22 -16.41 -1.70
CA SER A 528 16.36 -16.54 -0.79
C SER A 528 16.07 -17.52 0.36
N TYR A 529 14.86 -17.52 0.89
CA TYR A 529 14.40 -18.49 1.89
C TYR A 529 14.39 -19.92 1.33
N GLN A 530 13.83 -20.12 0.13
CA GLN A 530 13.82 -21.44 -0.52
C GLN A 530 15.25 -21.97 -0.75
N ASN A 531 16.15 -21.12 -1.23
CA ASN A 531 17.55 -21.48 -1.42
C ASN A 531 18.23 -21.85 -0.07
N ALA A 532 17.94 -21.11 0.99
CA ALA A 532 18.44 -21.38 2.33
C ALA A 532 17.90 -22.73 2.88
N ASN A 533 16.64 -23.08 2.63
CA ASN A 533 16.05 -24.36 3.00
C ASN A 533 16.78 -25.52 2.32
N VAL A 534 17.00 -25.44 1.01
CA VAL A 534 17.73 -26.47 0.25
C VAL A 534 19.16 -26.62 0.78
N ALA A 535 19.80 -25.52 1.21
CA ALA A 535 21.14 -25.52 1.77
C ALA A 535 21.21 -25.95 3.25
N GLY A 536 20.06 -26.17 3.93
CA GLY A 536 20.01 -26.46 5.37
C GLY A 536 20.33 -25.26 6.27
N MET A 537 20.16 -24.04 5.76
CA MET A 537 20.48 -22.77 6.41
C MET A 537 19.23 -21.93 6.72
N SER A 538 18.04 -22.53 6.77
CA SER A 538 16.78 -21.81 6.98
C SER A 538 16.75 -21.02 8.29
N GLY A 539 17.35 -21.52 9.38
CA GLY A 539 17.41 -20.82 10.66
C GLY A 539 18.20 -19.48 10.61
N ASP A 540 19.27 -19.41 9.81
CA ASP A 540 20.00 -18.15 9.59
C ASP A 540 19.14 -17.14 8.84
N PHE A 541 18.42 -17.58 7.80
CA PHE A 541 17.47 -16.72 7.08
C PHE A 541 16.38 -16.20 8.01
N VAL A 542 15.72 -17.06 8.78
CA VAL A 542 14.63 -16.69 9.72
C VAL A 542 15.14 -15.66 10.73
N THR A 543 16.34 -15.83 11.26
CA THR A 543 16.95 -14.86 12.20
C THR A 543 17.14 -13.49 11.53
N LYS A 544 17.70 -13.44 10.32
CA LYS A 544 17.88 -12.21 9.55
C LYS A 544 16.55 -11.54 9.22
N TYR A 545 15.55 -12.35 8.85
CA TYR A 545 14.22 -11.86 8.51
C TYR A 545 13.52 -11.24 9.72
N LYS A 546 13.54 -11.89 10.90
CA LYS A 546 13.01 -11.28 12.13
C LYS A 546 13.72 -9.98 12.48
N ASN A 547 15.05 -9.92 12.35
CA ASN A 547 15.79 -8.69 12.59
C ASN A 547 15.40 -7.57 11.63
N LEU A 548 15.07 -7.90 10.37
CA LEU A 548 14.54 -6.93 9.41
C LEU A 548 13.20 -6.38 9.89
N LEU A 549 12.27 -7.24 10.32
CA LEU A 549 10.96 -6.80 10.83
C LEU A 549 11.10 -5.98 12.13
N CYS A 550 11.96 -6.41 13.05
CA CYS A 550 12.23 -5.68 14.29
C CYS A 550 12.85 -4.28 14.04
N ALA A 551 13.52 -4.08 12.91
CA ALA A 551 14.13 -2.80 12.60
C ALA A 551 13.10 -1.68 12.36
N GLY A 552 11.88 -2.00 11.88
CA GLY A 552 10.88 -0.98 11.55
C GLY A 552 11.45 0.11 10.65
N GLY A 553 11.34 1.38 11.05
CA GLY A 553 11.89 2.53 10.34
C GLY A 553 13.33 2.92 10.72
N THR A 554 14.05 2.10 11.50
CA THR A 554 15.42 2.43 11.92
C THR A 554 16.46 2.20 10.83
N GLU A 555 16.18 1.33 9.86
CA GLU A 555 17.10 1.00 8.77
C GLU A 555 16.48 1.34 7.40
N ARG A 556 17.32 1.81 6.48
CA ARG A 556 16.94 1.91 5.07
C ARG A 556 16.88 0.52 4.43
N TYR A 557 16.10 0.40 3.37
CA TYR A 557 15.96 -0.84 2.59
C TYR A 557 17.30 -1.41 2.12
N ASP A 558 18.27 -0.58 1.71
CA ASP A 558 19.58 -1.02 1.21
C ASP A 558 20.44 -1.65 2.32
N VAL A 559 20.42 -1.09 3.54
CA VAL A 559 21.10 -1.66 4.71
C VAL A 559 20.45 -2.99 5.13
N ALA A 560 19.12 -3.02 5.13
CA ALA A 560 18.36 -4.20 5.50
C ALA A 560 18.59 -5.37 4.52
N LEU A 561 18.53 -5.11 3.21
CA LEU A 561 18.72 -6.11 2.15
C LEU A 561 20.17 -6.61 2.06
N ALA A 562 21.16 -5.75 2.35
CA ALA A 562 22.58 -6.14 2.35
C ALA A 562 22.88 -7.29 3.33
N LYS A 563 22.12 -7.44 4.42
CA LYS A 563 22.23 -8.56 5.37
C LYS A 563 21.91 -9.92 4.73
N PHE A 564 21.12 -9.92 3.67
CA PHE A 564 20.78 -11.10 2.86
C PHE A 564 21.71 -11.26 1.64
N GLY A 565 22.68 -10.34 1.45
CA GLY A 565 23.53 -10.30 0.26
C GLY A 565 22.78 -9.77 -0.99
N LEU A 566 21.69 -9.03 -0.80
CA LEU A 566 20.84 -8.48 -1.84
C LEU A 566 21.10 -6.97 -2.02
N ASP A 567 21.03 -6.48 -3.27
CA ASP A 567 21.16 -5.06 -3.61
C ASP A 567 20.08 -4.69 -4.64
N ALA A 568 19.10 -3.89 -4.21
CA ALA A 568 17.97 -3.47 -5.04
C ALA A 568 18.37 -2.55 -6.23
N ARG A 569 19.60 -2.01 -6.25
CA ARG A 569 20.15 -1.28 -7.41
C ARG A 569 20.53 -2.20 -8.56
N GLN A 570 20.66 -3.49 -8.30
CA GLN A 570 21.04 -4.46 -9.32
C GLN A 570 19.79 -5.05 -10.00
N PRO A 571 19.71 -5.04 -11.34
CA PRO A 571 18.57 -5.67 -12.06
C PRO A 571 18.39 -7.16 -11.72
N ALA A 572 19.47 -7.86 -11.37
CA ALA A 572 19.44 -9.27 -10.97
C ALA A 572 18.59 -9.52 -9.71
N PHE A 573 18.55 -8.57 -8.76
CA PHE A 573 17.68 -8.65 -7.58
C PHE A 573 16.20 -8.71 -7.97
N TRP A 574 15.78 -7.80 -8.84
CA TRP A 574 14.41 -7.76 -9.33
C TRP A 574 14.06 -8.96 -10.19
N SER A 575 15.01 -9.42 -11.03
CA SER A 575 14.83 -10.64 -11.82
C SER A 575 14.59 -11.86 -10.95
N GLN A 576 15.26 -11.99 -9.81
CA GLN A 576 15.04 -13.07 -8.84
C GLN A 576 13.59 -13.08 -8.29
N GLY A 577 13.03 -11.90 -8.01
CA GLY A 577 11.62 -11.79 -7.61
C GLY A 577 10.66 -12.18 -8.75
N LEU A 578 10.98 -11.82 -9.98
CA LEU A 578 10.17 -12.17 -11.16
C LEU A 578 10.29 -13.65 -11.54
N ASP A 579 11.44 -14.31 -11.27
CA ASP A 579 11.62 -15.75 -11.49
C ASP A 579 10.65 -16.58 -10.65
N MET A 580 10.19 -16.07 -9.52
CA MET A 580 9.17 -16.74 -8.72
C MET A 580 7.82 -16.77 -9.45
N ILE A 581 7.41 -15.66 -10.09
CA ILE A 581 6.19 -15.62 -10.89
C ILE A 581 6.31 -16.58 -12.08
N SER A 582 7.44 -16.53 -12.79
CA SER A 582 7.73 -17.46 -13.91
C SER A 582 7.69 -18.93 -13.46
N GLY A 583 8.24 -19.23 -12.28
CA GLY A 583 8.21 -20.59 -11.71
C GLY A 583 6.80 -21.10 -11.40
N MET A 584 5.90 -20.22 -10.94
CA MET A 584 4.49 -20.59 -10.76
C MET A 584 3.78 -20.83 -12.10
N ILE A 585 4.14 -20.07 -13.14
CA ILE A 585 3.64 -20.31 -14.51
C ILE A 585 4.17 -21.65 -15.02
N ASP A 586 5.44 -22.02 -14.73
CA ASP A 586 6.00 -23.35 -15.07
C ASP A 586 5.24 -24.48 -14.34
N GLU A 587 4.89 -24.27 -13.04
CA GLU A 587 4.07 -25.22 -12.30
C GLU A 587 2.69 -25.43 -12.96
N LEU A 588 2.05 -24.32 -13.42
CA LEU A 588 0.77 -24.38 -14.13
C LEU A 588 0.86 -25.15 -15.44
N GLU A 589 1.89 -24.89 -16.26
CA GLU A 589 2.13 -25.65 -17.51
C GLU A 589 2.34 -27.13 -17.25
N GLY A 590 2.95 -27.47 -16.11
CA GLY A 590 3.15 -28.87 -15.70
C GLY A 590 1.88 -29.60 -15.28
N LEU A 591 0.76 -28.88 -15.05
CA LEU A 591 -0.56 -29.45 -14.72
C LEU A 591 -1.43 -29.70 -15.95
N ASP A 592 -1.07 -29.15 -17.12
CA ASP A 592 -1.75 -29.37 -18.42
C ASP A 592 -1.23 -30.66 -19.08
#